data_70f1491f898169a3a9d16350bdaea2fc
#
_entry.id   70f1491f898169a3a9d16350bdaea2fc
#
_cell.length_a   1.000
_cell.length_b   1.000
_cell.length_c   1.000
_cell.angle_alpha   90.00
_cell.angle_beta   90.00
_cell.angle_gamma   90.00
#
_symmetry.space_group_name_H-M   'P 1'
#
loop_
_entity.id
_entity.type
_entity.pdbx_description
1 polymer ?
#
loop_
_entity_poly.entity_id
_entity_poly.type
_entity_poly.pdbx_seq_one_letter_code
_entity_poly.pdbx_strand_id
1 'polypeptide(L)'
;MLIDIGVNLSNQQFKNRVADVLTRALSAGVEKIILTGTSISESRAAVALCDEYQSQFPNMLYATVGIHPHEANSWDTASYRSLKELASHSAVVAIGETGLDFNRNLSTPKEQEVAFEAQLELSTELQMPLFLHERDAAKRQLDILTHHRESISNAVIHCFTGDKKTLFSYLDLDLYIGITGWVCDERRGLELQKIIKNIPLNRLMVETDAPYLLPRNITPLPKNRRNEPAFLEYIVRCISEHREESEEVISKMTTATALKFFALD
;
A
#
# COMPACT_ATOMS: atom_id res chain seq x y z
N MET A 1 0.95 4.64 18.35
CA MET A 1 1.17 5.21 17.00
C MET A 1 1.12 4.11 15.98
N LEU A 2 0.35 4.30 14.91
CA LEU A 2 0.25 3.41 13.74
C LEU A 2 0.40 4.24 12.47
N ILE A 3 0.87 3.59 11.39
CA ILE A 3 0.91 4.16 10.04
C ILE A 3 0.12 3.24 9.12
N ASP A 4 -0.87 3.79 8.43
CA ASP A 4 -1.64 3.11 7.39
C ASP A 4 -0.96 3.37 6.04
N ILE A 5 -0.31 2.36 5.47
CA ILE A 5 0.50 2.57 4.26
C ILE A 5 -0.28 2.54 2.95
N GLY A 6 -1.60 2.29 2.97
CA GLY A 6 -2.40 2.22 1.75
C GLY A 6 -3.86 2.58 1.99
N VAL A 7 -4.29 3.77 1.51
CA VAL A 7 -5.66 4.27 1.66
C VAL A 7 -6.12 5.04 0.43
N ASN A 8 -7.35 4.79 -0.01
CA ASN A 8 -7.95 5.44 -1.18
C ASN A 8 -8.94 6.53 -0.75
N LEU A 9 -8.48 7.62 -0.09
CA LEU A 9 -9.36 8.69 0.40
C LEU A 9 -10.02 9.52 -0.71
N SER A 10 -9.49 9.52 -1.93
CA SER A 10 -10.12 10.11 -3.12
C SER A 10 -11.40 9.37 -3.55
N ASN A 11 -11.61 8.15 -3.05
CA ASN A 11 -12.79 7.33 -3.40
C ASN A 11 -14.10 8.03 -3.04
N GLN A 12 -15.10 7.93 -3.93
CA GLN A 12 -16.43 8.54 -3.77
C GLN A 12 -17.12 8.18 -2.43
N GLN A 13 -16.77 7.04 -1.83
CA GLN A 13 -17.32 6.64 -0.54
C GLN A 13 -16.87 7.55 0.62
N PHE A 14 -15.79 8.31 0.44
CA PHE A 14 -15.28 9.28 1.42
C PHE A 14 -15.64 10.73 1.09
N LYS A 15 -16.32 10.97 -0.03
CA LYS A 15 -16.71 12.32 -0.46
C LYS A 15 -17.40 13.09 0.67
N ASN A 16 -16.94 14.31 0.95
CA ASN A 16 -17.40 15.21 2.02
C ASN A 16 -17.25 14.64 3.45
N ARG A 17 -16.39 13.64 3.67
CA ARG A 17 -16.20 12.98 4.98
C ARG A 17 -14.73 12.81 5.37
N VAL A 18 -13.80 13.29 4.54
CA VAL A 18 -12.37 13.06 4.74
C VAL A 18 -11.92 13.57 6.12
N ALA A 19 -12.28 14.80 6.52
CA ALA A 19 -11.93 15.34 7.84
C ALA A 19 -12.43 14.47 9.00
N ASP A 20 -13.67 13.96 8.92
CA ASP A 20 -14.23 13.07 9.94
C ASP A 20 -13.48 11.73 10.00
N VAL A 21 -13.08 11.19 8.83
CA VAL A 21 -12.29 9.95 8.74
C VAL A 21 -10.92 10.14 9.37
N LEU A 22 -10.23 11.25 9.07
CA LEU A 22 -8.92 11.58 9.63
C LEU A 22 -9.00 11.79 11.16
N THR A 23 -10.05 12.46 11.64
CA THR A 23 -10.28 12.66 13.09
C THR A 23 -10.44 11.32 13.81
N ARG A 24 -11.20 10.36 13.22
CA ARG A 24 -11.35 9.02 13.79
C ARG A 24 -10.06 8.21 13.73
N ALA A 25 -9.32 8.31 12.62
CA ALA A 25 -8.03 7.68 12.46
C ALA A 25 -7.05 8.12 13.55
N LEU A 26 -6.92 9.44 13.75
CA LEU A 26 -6.07 10.02 14.80
C LEU A 26 -6.50 9.57 16.21
N SER A 27 -7.82 9.55 16.47
CA SER A 27 -8.37 9.05 17.74
C SER A 27 -8.10 7.56 17.98
N ALA A 28 -7.93 6.77 16.92
CA ALA A 28 -7.55 5.36 16.97
C ALA A 28 -6.01 5.14 16.97
N GLY A 29 -5.21 6.21 17.07
CA GLY A 29 -3.75 6.13 17.11
C GLY A 29 -3.08 5.96 15.74
N VAL A 30 -3.80 6.18 14.64
CA VAL A 30 -3.24 6.23 13.29
C VAL A 30 -2.79 7.66 13.01
N GLU A 31 -1.50 7.90 13.04
CA GLU A 31 -0.91 9.24 12.98
C GLU A 31 -0.42 9.63 11.59
N LYS A 32 -0.13 8.65 10.75
CA LYS A 32 0.25 8.88 9.35
C LYS A 32 -0.51 7.94 8.41
N ILE A 33 -0.84 8.47 7.23
CA ILE A 33 -1.61 7.74 6.21
C ILE A 33 -0.98 8.01 4.85
N ILE A 34 -0.73 6.94 4.09
CA ILE A 34 -0.25 7.04 2.71
C ILE A 34 -1.45 6.86 1.77
N LEU A 35 -1.76 7.90 1.00
CA LEU A 35 -2.82 7.89 0.00
C LEU A 35 -2.33 7.22 -1.28
N THR A 36 -3.08 6.26 -1.80
CA THR A 36 -2.67 5.47 -2.95
C THR A 36 -3.07 6.15 -4.26
N GLY A 37 -2.08 6.45 -5.11
CA GLY A 37 -2.29 6.93 -6.48
C GLY A 37 -2.35 5.75 -7.45
N THR A 38 -3.49 5.56 -8.14
CA THR A 38 -3.74 4.41 -9.03
C THR A 38 -3.83 4.79 -10.52
N SER A 39 -3.86 6.08 -10.81
CA SER A 39 -3.82 6.71 -12.14
C SER A 39 -3.29 8.12 -12.02
N ILE A 40 -3.04 8.82 -13.12
CA ILE A 40 -2.65 10.24 -13.09
C ILE A 40 -3.70 11.10 -12.35
N SER A 41 -4.98 10.84 -12.60
CA SER A 41 -6.07 11.59 -11.95
C SER A 41 -6.14 11.31 -10.45
N GLU A 42 -6.05 10.04 -10.04
CA GLU A 42 -6.08 9.64 -8.62
C GLU A 42 -4.81 10.11 -7.89
N SER A 43 -3.64 10.05 -8.54
CA SER A 43 -2.38 10.59 -8.00
C SER A 43 -2.48 12.09 -7.73
N ARG A 44 -3.05 12.87 -8.67
CA ARG A 44 -3.32 14.30 -8.45
C ARG A 44 -4.31 14.55 -7.32
N ALA A 45 -5.37 13.74 -7.23
CA ALA A 45 -6.35 13.86 -6.17
C ALA A 45 -5.74 13.54 -4.80
N ALA A 46 -4.87 12.52 -4.71
CA ALA A 46 -4.15 12.18 -3.48
C ALA A 46 -3.24 13.33 -3.01
N VAL A 47 -2.44 13.91 -3.91
CA VAL A 47 -1.60 15.07 -3.61
C VAL A 47 -2.45 16.27 -3.17
N ALA A 48 -3.55 16.56 -3.88
CA ALA A 48 -4.45 17.66 -3.52
C ALA A 48 -5.08 17.48 -2.12
N LEU A 49 -5.42 16.25 -1.73
CA LEU A 49 -5.89 15.96 -0.37
C LEU A 49 -4.80 16.19 0.68
N CYS A 50 -3.54 15.87 0.39
CA CYS A 50 -2.44 16.19 1.30
C CYS A 50 -2.35 17.70 1.56
N ASP A 51 -2.45 18.51 0.52
CA ASP A 51 -2.42 19.99 0.63
C ASP A 51 -3.65 20.53 1.35
N GLU A 52 -4.85 20.06 0.99
CA GLU A 52 -6.11 20.52 1.56
C GLU A 52 -6.16 20.33 3.08
N TYR A 53 -5.65 19.18 3.55
CA TYR A 53 -5.74 18.83 4.97
C TYR A 53 -4.48 19.13 5.79
N GLN A 54 -3.40 19.63 5.16
CA GLN A 54 -2.13 19.92 5.85
C GLN A 54 -2.26 20.84 7.05
N SER A 55 -3.12 21.87 6.99
CA SER A 55 -3.30 22.83 8.09
C SER A 55 -4.06 22.25 9.27
N GLN A 56 -5.00 21.33 9.02
CA GLN A 56 -5.84 20.71 10.05
C GLN A 56 -5.18 19.44 10.64
N PHE A 57 -4.45 18.70 9.82
CA PHE A 57 -3.78 17.45 10.19
C PHE A 57 -2.31 17.50 9.73
N PRO A 58 -1.45 18.32 10.37
CA PRO A 58 -0.08 18.52 9.94
C PRO A 58 0.71 17.20 9.98
N ASN A 59 1.46 16.91 8.91
CA ASN A 59 2.31 15.73 8.77
C ASN A 59 1.57 14.37 8.91
N MET A 60 0.26 14.35 8.63
CA MET A 60 -0.55 13.13 8.69
C MET A 60 -0.67 12.45 7.32
N LEU A 61 -0.81 13.23 6.24
CA LEU A 61 -1.07 12.68 4.90
C LEU A 61 0.16 12.75 4.01
N TYR A 62 0.42 11.64 3.36
CA TYR A 62 1.40 11.47 2.30
C TYR A 62 0.74 10.75 1.13
N ALA A 63 1.41 10.67 -0.02
CA ALA A 63 0.85 10.04 -1.21
C ALA A 63 1.87 9.18 -1.94
N THR A 64 1.39 8.18 -2.66
CA THR A 64 2.09 7.56 -3.77
C THR A 64 1.57 8.11 -5.09
N VAL A 65 2.37 8.04 -6.14
CA VAL A 65 1.95 8.43 -7.50
C VAL A 65 2.31 7.31 -8.49
N GLY A 66 1.30 6.82 -9.22
CA GLY A 66 1.51 5.70 -10.11
C GLY A 66 0.33 5.42 -11.03
N ILE A 67 0.50 4.41 -11.87
CA ILE A 67 -0.53 3.84 -12.74
C ILE A 67 -0.64 2.35 -12.42
N HIS A 68 -1.78 1.99 -11.84
CA HIS A 68 -2.16 0.64 -11.48
C HIS A 68 -2.26 -0.27 -12.72
N PRO A 69 -1.98 -1.57 -12.64
CA PRO A 69 -2.10 -2.48 -13.77
C PRO A 69 -3.47 -2.46 -14.48
N HIS A 70 -4.55 -2.12 -13.79
CA HIS A 70 -5.87 -1.97 -14.42
C HIS A 70 -5.95 -0.80 -15.41
N GLU A 71 -5.14 0.25 -15.22
CA GLU A 71 -5.10 1.47 -16.01
C GLU A 71 -3.88 1.51 -16.96
N ALA A 72 -3.11 0.41 -17.06
CA ALA A 72 -1.86 0.34 -17.82
C ALA A 72 -2.05 0.60 -19.32
N ASN A 73 -3.23 0.36 -19.88
CA ASN A 73 -3.59 0.71 -21.25
C ASN A 73 -3.58 2.23 -21.52
N SER A 74 -3.62 3.05 -20.46
CA SER A 74 -3.51 4.52 -20.55
C SER A 74 -2.07 5.04 -20.55
N TRP A 75 -1.08 4.15 -20.39
CA TRP A 75 0.33 4.51 -20.29
C TRP A 75 0.87 5.09 -21.60
N ASP A 76 1.50 6.25 -21.51
CA ASP A 76 2.23 6.90 -22.60
C ASP A 76 3.39 7.77 -22.09
N THR A 77 4.09 8.44 -22.99
CA THR A 77 5.19 9.35 -22.64
C THR A 77 4.73 10.56 -21.81
N ALA A 78 3.47 10.98 -21.94
CA ALA A 78 2.93 12.08 -21.12
C ALA A 78 2.66 11.60 -19.70
N SER A 79 2.28 10.31 -19.52
CA SER A 79 2.10 9.67 -18.22
C SER A 79 3.40 9.69 -17.43
N TYR A 80 4.54 9.30 -18.03
CA TYR A 80 5.85 9.35 -17.39
C TYR A 80 6.18 10.76 -16.88
N ARG A 81 6.02 11.79 -17.74
CA ARG A 81 6.28 13.19 -17.36
C ARG A 81 5.37 13.67 -16.24
N SER A 82 4.08 13.32 -16.28
CA SER A 82 3.11 13.69 -15.25
C SER A 82 3.43 13.05 -13.90
N LEU A 83 3.81 11.76 -13.88
CA LEU A 83 4.22 11.11 -12.64
C LEU A 83 5.50 11.72 -12.08
N LYS A 84 6.48 12.00 -12.93
CA LYS A 84 7.74 12.65 -12.51
C LYS A 84 7.50 14.04 -11.92
N GLU A 85 6.59 14.83 -12.51
CA GLU A 85 6.18 16.14 -11.98
C GLU A 85 5.50 15.99 -10.61
N LEU A 86 4.52 15.08 -10.50
CA LEU A 86 3.82 14.81 -9.24
C LEU A 86 4.76 14.30 -8.16
N ALA A 87 5.73 13.44 -8.51
CA ALA A 87 6.72 12.91 -7.57
C ALA A 87 7.66 13.97 -6.99
N SER A 88 7.74 15.16 -7.58
CA SER A 88 8.50 16.28 -7.01
C SER A 88 7.79 16.98 -5.83
N HIS A 89 6.53 16.66 -5.57
CA HIS A 89 5.78 17.21 -4.46
C HIS A 89 6.22 16.60 -3.12
N SER A 90 6.40 17.43 -2.10
CA SER A 90 6.96 17.02 -0.79
C SER A 90 6.14 15.96 -0.05
N ALA A 91 4.84 15.86 -0.32
CA ALA A 91 3.99 14.81 0.26
C ALA A 91 4.11 13.47 -0.46
N VAL A 92 4.76 13.40 -1.64
CA VAL A 92 4.89 12.14 -2.39
C VAL A 92 6.10 11.37 -1.87
N VAL A 93 5.87 10.13 -1.46
CA VAL A 93 6.86 9.30 -0.75
C VAL A 93 7.19 7.98 -1.46
N ALA A 94 6.48 7.62 -2.52
CA ALA A 94 6.75 6.42 -3.32
C ALA A 94 6.18 6.52 -4.73
N ILE A 95 6.76 5.74 -5.66
CA ILE A 95 6.18 5.49 -6.98
C ILE A 95 5.28 4.25 -6.90
N GLY A 96 4.05 4.40 -7.32
CA GLY A 96 2.99 3.37 -7.27
C GLY A 96 1.62 4.02 -6.94
N GLU A 97 0.57 3.28 -7.01
CA GLU A 97 0.50 1.82 -7.12
C GLU A 97 0.81 1.37 -8.56
N THR A 98 1.74 0.44 -8.70
CA THR A 98 2.14 -0.14 -9.99
C THR A 98 2.43 -1.64 -9.80
N GLY A 99 2.55 -2.39 -10.88
CA GLY A 99 2.79 -3.84 -10.81
C GLY A 99 1.96 -4.61 -11.81
N LEU A 100 1.57 -5.85 -11.46
CA LEU A 100 0.87 -6.76 -12.35
C LEU A 100 -0.40 -7.36 -11.71
N ASP A 101 -1.49 -7.42 -12.49
CA ASP A 101 -2.74 -8.10 -12.14
C ASP A 101 -3.20 -8.98 -13.32
N PHE A 102 -2.90 -10.27 -13.26
CA PHE A 102 -3.31 -11.24 -14.28
C PHE A 102 -4.63 -11.94 -13.92
N ASN A 103 -5.27 -11.54 -12.80
CA ASN A 103 -6.59 -11.99 -12.42
C ASN A 103 -7.69 -11.30 -13.22
N ARG A 104 -7.66 -9.95 -13.23
CA ARG A 104 -8.71 -9.16 -13.90
C ARG A 104 -8.40 -8.84 -15.35
N ASN A 105 -7.12 -8.65 -15.71
CA ASN A 105 -6.66 -8.34 -17.07
C ASN A 105 -7.46 -7.20 -17.75
N LEU A 106 -7.73 -6.11 -17.01
CA LEU A 106 -8.40 -4.92 -17.57
C LEU A 106 -7.53 -4.20 -18.60
N SER A 107 -6.21 -4.29 -18.44
CA SER A 107 -5.21 -4.03 -19.48
C SER A 107 -4.52 -5.35 -19.82
N THR A 108 -3.99 -5.48 -21.04
CA THR A 108 -3.29 -6.70 -21.43
C THR A 108 -2.00 -6.91 -20.61
N PRO A 109 -1.53 -8.15 -20.41
CA PRO A 109 -0.27 -8.39 -19.71
C PRO A 109 0.91 -7.58 -20.26
N LYS A 110 0.98 -7.40 -21.58
CA LYS A 110 2.04 -6.60 -22.22
C LYS A 110 1.95 -5.10 -21.88
N GLU A 111 0.76 -4.53 -21.86
CA GLU A 111 0.56 -3.14 -21.44
C GLU A 111 0.94 -2.95 -19.98
N GLN A 112 0.55 -3.91 -19.12
CA GLN A 112 0.92 -3.90 -17.71
C GLN A 112 2.43 -3.96 -17.51
N GLU A 113 3.13 -4.86 -18.22
CA GLU A 113 4.60 -4.97 -18.15
C GLU A 113 5.29 -3.68 -18.59
N VAL A 114 4.87 -3.09 -19.71
CA VAL A 114 5.43 -1.81 -20.22
C VAL A 114 5.25 -0.68 -19.20
N ALA A 115 4.04 -0.53 -18.65
CA ALA A 115 3.77 0.50 -17.66
C ALA A 115 4.53 0.25 -16.34
N PHE A 116 4.68 -1.01 -15.95
CA PHE A 116 5.40 -1.39 -14.74
C PHE A 116 6.91 -1.11 -14.88
N GLU A 117 7.55 -1.61 -15.95
CA GLU A 117 8.99 -1.39 -16.19
C GLU A 117 9.32 0.11 -16.28
N ALA A 118 8.50 0.91 -16.95
CA ALA A 118 8.70 2.35 -17.02
C ALA A 118 8.57 3.06 -15.65
N GLN A 119 7.72 2.57 -14.75
CA GLN A 119 7.60 3.09 -13.39
C GLN A 119 8.75 2.60 -12.49
N LEU A 120 9.32 1.42 -12.75
CA LEU A 120 10.59 0.99 -12.14
C LEU A 120 11.74 1.94 -12.52
N GLU A 121 11.85 2.28 -13.81
CA GLU A 121 12.84 3.25 -14.28
C GLU A 121 12.67 4.62 -13.62
N LEU A 122 11.43 5.10 -13.49
CA LEU A 122 11.12 6.36 -12.81
C LEU A 122 11.51 6.32 -11.32
N SER A 123 11.19 5.23 -10.62
CA SER A 123 11.58 5.02 -9.23
C SER A 123 13.11 5.05 -9.06
N THR A 124 13.83 4.40 -9.97
CA THR A 124 15.30 4.39 -9.99
C THR A 124 15.86 5.79 -10.24
N GLU A 125 15.34 6.52 -11.23
CA GLU A 125 15.77 7.89 -11.56
C GLU A 125 15.58 8.84 -10.37
N LEU A 126 14.44 8.72 -9.66
CA LEU A 126 14.10 9.59 -8.54
C LEU A 126 14.62 9.07 -7.19
N GLN A 127 15.21 7.88 -7.15
CA GLN A 127 15.64 7.17 -5.93
C GLN A 127 14.52 7.03 -4.89
N MET A 128 13.27 6.86 -5.37
CA MET A 128 12.09 6.68 -4.54
C MET A 128 11.73 5.20 -4.39
N PRO A 129 11.17 4.77 -3.25
CA PRO A 129 10.69 3.41 -3.09
C PRO A 129 9.48 3.12 -4.00
N LEU A 130 9.22 1.82 -4.23
CA LEU A 130 8.09 1.33 -5.01
C LEU A 130 6.96 0.83 -4.11
N PHE A 131 5.73 1.16 -4.46
CA PHE A 131 4.50 0.63 -3.86
C PHE A 131 3.83 -0.29 -4.88
N LEU A 132 3.93 -1.62 -4.66
CA LEU A 132 3.69 -2.64 -5.67
C LEU A 132 2.39 -3.42 -5.44
N HIS A 133 1.57 -3.47 -6.47
CA HIS A 133 0.45 -4.38 -6.61
C HIS A 133 0.90 -5.73 -7.21
N GLU A 134 0.35 -6.83 -6.72
CA GLU A 134 0.49 -8.14 -7.35
C GLU A 134 -0.78 -8.98 -7.18
N ARG A 135 -1.30 -9.49 -8.29
CA ARG A 135 -2.42 -10.44 -8.27
C ARG A 135 -2.31 -11.48 -9.38
N ASP A 136 -2.15 -12.75 -8.99
CA ASP A 136 -2.03 -13.90 -9.91
C ASP A 136 -0.89 -13.73 -10.95
N ALA A 137 0.13 -12.91 -10.64
CA ALA A 137 1.22 -12.53 -11.52
C ALA A 137 2.62 -12.73 -10.90
N ALA A 138 2.69 -13.37 -9.72
CA ALA A 138 3.88 -13.43 -8.88
C ALA A 138 5.14 -13.86 -9.64
N LYS A 139 5.05 -14.91 -10.49
CA LYS A 139 6.20 -15.39 -11.26
C LYS A 139 6.76 -14.29 -12.17
N ARG A 140 5.89 -13.65 -12.96
CA ARG A 140 6.35 -12.62 -13.92
C ARG A 140 6.83 -11.37 -13.20
N GLN A 141 6.16 -10.96 -12.12
CA GLN A 141 6.59 -9.83 -11.31
C GLN A 141 7.96 -10.06 -10.67
N LEU A 142 8.21 -11.27 -10.14
CA LEU A 142 9.51 -11.67 -9.61
C LEU A 142 10.61 -11.67 -10.69
N ASP A 143 10.31 -12.15 -11.90
CA ASP A 143 11.27 -12.12 -13.02
C ASP A 143 11.71 -10.67 -13.32
N ILE A 144 10.76 -9.74 -13.41
CA ILE A 144 11.03 -8.31 -13.65
C ILE A 144 11.80 -7.69 -12.48
N LEU A 145 11.33 -7.88 -11.24
CA LEU A 145 11.97 -7.32 -10.06
C LEU A 145 13.40 -7.85 -9.86
N THR A 146 13.63 -9.13 -10.16
CA THR A 146 14.98 -9.72 -10.11
C THR A 146 15.91 -9.06 -11.11
N HIS A 147 15.42 -8.82 -12.34
CA HIS A 147 16.22 -8.15 -13.38
C HIS A 147 16.62 -6.71 -12.97
N HIS A 148 15.73 -6.00 -12.30
CA HIS A 148 15.96 -4.61 -11.88
C HIS A 148 16.47 -4.46 -10.44
N ARG A 149 16.72 -5.58 -9.72
CA ARG A 149 16.92 -5.54 -8.25
C ARG A 149 18.00 -4.56 -7.79
N GLU A 150 19.12 -4.50 -8.49
CA GLU A 150 20.25 -3.64 -8.10
C GLU A 150 19.98 -2.14 -8.29
N SER A 151 19.03 -1.78 -9.15
CA SER A 151 18.65 -0.39 -9.40
C SER A 151 17.49 0.09 -8.51
N ILE A 152 16.70 -0.84 -7.94
CA ILE A 152 15.58 -0.52 -7.06
C ILE A 152 16.10 -0.24 -5.64
N SER A 153 15.79 0.94 -5.09
CA SER A 153 16.18 1.29 -3.72
C SER A 153 15.46 0.43 -2.69
N ASN A 154 14.13 0.48 -2.67
CA ASN A 154 13.23 -0.30 -1.81
C ASN A 154 11.91 -0.55 -2.53
N ALA A 155 11.22 -1.64 -2.17
CA ALA A 155 9.87 -1.90 -2.67
C ALA A 155 9.03 -2.62 -1.61
N VAL A 156 7.74 -2.31 -1.55
CA VAL A 156 6.74 -3.03 -0.75
C VAL A 156 5.72 -3.69 -1.66
N ILE A 157 5.48 -4.98 -1.43
CA ILE A 157 4.30 -5.67 -1.99
C ILE A 157 3.13 -5.31 -1.08
N HIS A 158 2.31 -4.39 -1.52
CA HIS A 158 1.12 -4.00 -0.78
C HIS A 158 0.03 -5.08 -0.88
N CYS A 159 -0.84 -5.13 0.10
CA CYS A 159 -1.98 -6.06 0.12
C CYS A 159 -1.60 -7.51 -0.24
N PHE A 160 -0.49 -8.01 0.33
CA PHE A 160 0.00 -9.34 0.02
C PHE A 160 -1.03 -10.42 0.38
N THR A 161 -1.36 -11.28 -0.58
CA THR A 161 -2.30 -12.39 -0.44
C THR A 161 -1.77 -13.71 -1.02
N GLY A 162 -0.48 -13.75 -1.35
CA GLY A 162 0.18 -14.91 -1.95
C GLY A 162 0.44 -16.06 -0.98
N ASP A 163 0.99 -17.13 -1.52
CA ASP A 163 1.38 -18.32 -0.76
C ASP A 163 2.76 -18.16 -0.09
N LYS A 164 3.13 -19.18 0.69
CA LYS A 164 4.41 -19.21 1.42
C LYS A 164 5.62 -19.12 0.49
N LYS A 165 5.57 -19.77 -0.67
CA LYS A 165 6.67 -19.76 -1.63
C LYS A 165 6.87 -18.35 -2.21
N THR A 166 5.80 -17.72 -2.61
CA THR A 166 5.79 -16.35 -3.12
C THR A 166 6.29 -15.36 -2.06
N LEU A 167 5.85 -15.51 -0.81
CA LEU A 167 6.34 -14.71 0.31
C LEU A 167 7.86 -14.76 0.43
N PHE A 168 8.44 -15.96 0.49
CA PHE A 168 9.89 -16.11 0.61
C PHE A 168 10.63 -15.58 -0.62
N SER A 169 10.08 -15.74 -1.82
CA SER A 169 10.70 -15.18 -3.03
C SER A 169 10.77 -13.64 -2.99
N TYR A 170 9.76 -12.96 -2.44
CA TYR A 170 9.82 -11.51 -2.25
C TYR A 170 10.78 -11.11 -1.13
N LEU A 171 10.81 -11.86 -0.02
CA LEU A 171 11.76 -11.63 1.08
C LEU A 171 13.22 -11.87 0.66
N ASP A 172 13.48 -12.86 -0.22
CA ASP A 172 14.81 -13.12 -0.78
C ASP A 172 15.32 -11.96 -1.66
N LEU A 173 14.40 -11.19 -2.24
CA LEU A 173 14.69 -9.93 -2.93
C LEU A 173 14.75 -8.73 -1.96
N ASP A 174 14.76 -8.95 -0.65
CA ASP A 174 14.77 -7.93 0.40
C ASP A 174 13.61 -6.94 0.34
N LEU A 175 12.43 -7.40 -0.15
CA LEU A 175 11.23 -6.57 -0.24
C LEU A 175 10.45 -6.53 1.07
N TYR A 176 9.65 -5.49 1.22
CA TYR A 176 8.73 -5.31 2.33
C TYR A 176 7.34 -5.86 1.96
N ILE A 177 6.56 -6.21 2.99
CA ILE A 177 5.25 -6.86 2.84
C ILE A 177 4.20 -6.03 3.59
N GLY A 178 3.20 -5.54 2.87
CA GLY A 178 2.01 -4.86 3.40
C GLY A 178 0.87 -5.85 3.64
N ILE A 179 0.26 -5.78 4.80
CA ILE A 179 -0.83 -6.68 5.21
C ILE A 179 -2.10 -5.88 5.48
N THR A 180 -3.17 -6.28 4.80
CA THR A 180 -4.51 -5.68 4.90
C THR A 180 -5.46 -6.48 5.78
N GLY A 181 -6.71 -6.03 5.88
CA GLY A 181 -7.82 -6.76 6.49
C GLY A 181 -8.13 -8.12 5.85
N TRP A 182 -7.46 -8.49 4.77
CA TRP A 182 -7.52 -9.85 4.22
C TRP A 182 -7.10 -10.91 5.24
N VAL A 183 -6.12 -10.62 6.08
CA VAL A 183 -5.68 -11.54 7.16
C VAL A 183 -6.80 -11.83 8.16
N CYS A 184 -7.77 -10.93 8.30
CA CYS A 184 -8.92 -11.08 9.20
C CYS A 184 -10.11 -11.83 8.57
N ASP A 185 -10.00 -12.28 7.30
CA ASP A 185 -11.08 -13.03 6.64
C ASP A 185 -10.94 -14.53 6.95
N GLU A 186 -11.85 -15.06 7.75
CA GLU A 186 -11.89 -16.46 8.19
C GLU A 186 -12.09 -17.49 7.06
N ARG A 187 -12.37 -17.04 5.84
CA ARG A 187 -12.55 -17.89 4.66
C ARG A 187 -11.37 -17.84 3.72
N ARG A 188 -10.80 -16.63 3.50
CA ARG A 188 -9.77 -16.38 2.48
C ARG A 188 -8.41 -16.09 3.09
N GLY A 189 -8.35 -15.63 4.33
CA GLY A 189 -7.13 -15.25 5.03
C GLY A 189 -6.37 -16.40 5.70
N LEU A 190 -6.96 -17.60 5.75
CA LEU A 190 -6.41 -18.73 6.53
C LEU A 190 -4.98 -19.10 6.11
N GLU A 191 -4.65 -19.02 4.83
CA GLU A 191 -3.29 -19.32 4.39
C GLU A 191 -2.31 -18.21 4.81
N LEU A 192 -2.72 -16.96 4.67
CA LEU A 192 -1.94 -15.81 5.13
C LEU A 192 -1.71 -15.87 6.66
N GLN A 193 -2.72 -16.22 7.46
CA GLN A 193 -2.60 -16.39 8.91
C GLN A 193 -1.52 -17.43 9.30
N LYS A 194 -1.39 -18.53 8.54
CA LYS A 194 -0.37 -19.56 8.80
C LYS A 194 1.06 -19.07 8.52
N ILE A 195 1.22 -18.18 7.53
CA ILE A 195 2.54 -17.79 7.03
C ILE A 195 3.02 -16.44 7.56
N ILE A 196 2.13 -15.61 8.12
CA ILE A 196 2.46 -14.24 8.55
C ILE A 196 3.60 -14.19 9.59
N LYS A 197 3.76 -15.23 10.39
CA LYS A 197 4.87 -15.38 11.34
C LYS A 197 6.25 -15.46 10.67
N ASN A 198 6.31 -15.76 9.37
CA ASN A 198 7.56 -15.83 8.61
C ASN A 198 8.01 -14.46 8.09
N ILE A 199 7.19 -13.43 8.17
CA ILE A 199 7.58 -12.08 7.77
C ILE A 199 8.41 -11.46 8.88
N PRO A 200 9.69 -11.09 8.64
CA PRO A 200 10.47 -10.37 9.63
C PRO A 200 9.80 -9.06 10.01
N LEU A 201 9.80 -8.67 11.30
CA LEU A 201 9.12 -7.44 11.74
C LEU A 201 9.65 -6.18 11.06
N ASN A 202 10.93 -6.17 10.71
CA ASN A 202 11.56 -5.07 9.96
C ASN A 202 11.28 -5.12 8.44
N ARG A 203 10.40 -6.00 7.99
CA ARG A 203 9.88 -6.10 6.62
C ARG A 203 8.35 -6.09 6.59
N LEU A 204 7.70 -6.07 7.75
CA LEU A 204 6.25 -6.07 7.89
C LEU A 204 5.72 -4.64 8.01
N MET A 205 4.71 -4.31 7.21
CA MET A 205 3.91 -3.09 7.32
C MET A 205 2.42 -3.44 7.33
N VAL A 206 1.59 -2.52 7.78
CA VAL A 206 0.13 -2.71 7.90
C VAL A 206 -0.61 -1.60 7.17
N GLU A 207 -1.76 -1.95 6.61
CA GLU A 207 -2.60 -1.05 5.85
C GLU A 207 -4.06 -1.45 5.89
N THR A 208 -4.95 -0.50 5.68
CA THR A 208 -6.37 -0.82 5.58
C THR A 208 -6.82 -1.12 4.15
N ASP A 209 -6.20 -0.50 3.16
CA ASP A 209 -6.70 -0.41 1.78
C ASP A 209 -8.13 0.17 1.72
N ALA A 210 -8.45 1.03 2.70
CA ALA A 210 -9.79 1.61 2.82
C ALA A 210 -10.16 2.41 1.54
N PRO A 211 -11.42 2.31 1.09
CA PRO A 211 -12.63 1.79 1.73
C PRO A 211 -12.83 0.27 1.61
N TYR A 212 -11.90 -0.46 1.03
CA TYR A 212 -11.96 -1.89 0.74
C TYR A 212 -11.53 -2.73 1.95
N LEU A 213 -11.62 -4.04 1.85
CA LEU A 213 -11.05 -5.03 2.76
C LEU A 213 -11.37 -4.81 4.26
N LEU A 214 -12.61 -4.40 4.58
CA LEU A 214 -13.05 -4.24 5.97
C LEU A 214 -12.71 -5.50 6.80
N PRO A 215 -11.93 -5.38 7.88
CA PRO A 215 -11.59 -6.49 8.74
C PRO A 215 -12.85 -7.19 9.28
N ARG A 216 -12.92 -8.53 9.17
CA ARG A 216 -14.12 -9.28 9.53
C ARG A 216 -14.26 -9.58 11.02
N ASN A 217 -13.20 -9.35 11.78
CA ASN A 217 -13.17 -9.46 13.25
C ASN A 217 -13.70 -8.23 13.99
N ILE A 218 -14.15 -7.19 13.28
CA ILE A 218 -14.75 -5.99 13.90
C ILE A 218 -16.14 -6.34 14.49
N THR A 219 -16.34 -5.99 15.76
CA THR A 219 -17.60 -6.17 16.44
C THR A 219 -17.94 -4.94 17.30
N PRO A 220 -19.10 -4.27 17.10
CA PRO A 220 -20.07 -4.48 16.03
C PRO A 220 -19.58 -4.02 14.66
N LEU A 221 -20.03 -4.68 13.60
CA LEU A 221 -19.70 -4.26 12.24
C LEU A 221 -20.24 -2.85 11.94
N PRO A 222 -19.47 -2.00 11.24
CA PRO A 222 -19.96 -0.69 10.81
C PRO A 222 -21.21 -0.82 9.92
N LYS A 223 -22.22 0.02 10.18
CA LYS A 223 -23.50 -0.02 9.44
C LYS A 223 -23.33 0.14 7.92
N ASN A 224 -22.38 0.96 7.51
CA ASN A 224 -22.07 1.23 6.09
C ASN A 224 -21.14 0.17 5.46
N ARG A 225 -20.63 -0.78 6.24
CA ARG A 225 -19.67 -1.82 5.84
C ARG A 225 -18.42 -1.29 5.09
N ARG A 226 -18.09 -0.03 5.27
CA ARG A 226 -16.93 0.62 4.68
C ARG A 226 -15.74 0.51 5.62
N ASN A 227 -14.58 0.17 5.10
CA ASN A 227 -13.32 0.23 5.84
C ASN A 227 -12.88 1.69 6.02
N GLU A 228 -12.12 1.96 7.08
CA GLU A 228 -11.52 3.26 7.41
C GLU A 228 -10.16 3.03 8.07
N PRO A 229 -9.22 3.99 7.99
CA PRO A 229 -7.94 3.91 8.69
C PRO A 229 -8.06 3.66 10.19
N ALA A 230 -9.13 4.15 10.82
CA ALA A 230 -9.42 3.91 12.24
C ALA A 230 -9.54 2.41 12.61
N PHE A 231 -9.71 1.53 11.63
CA PHE A 231 -9.81 0.08 11.85
C PHE A 231 -8.48 -0.67 11.70
N LEU A 232 -7.37 0.04 11.53
CA LEU A 232 -6.05 -0.56 11.39
C LEU A 232 -5.65 -1.41 12.61
N GLU A 233 -6.11 -1.03 13.82
CA GLU A 233 -5.87 -1.79 15.05
C GLU A 233 -6.39 -3.23 14.99
N TYR A 234 -7.51 -3.49 14.29
CA TYR A 234 -8.08 -4.83 14.15
C TYR A 234 -7.19 -5.75 13.30
N ILE A 235 -6.45 -5.17 12.36
CA ILE A 235 -5.47 -5.88 11.53
C ILE A 235 -4.26 -6.23 12.39
N VAL A 236 -3.72 -5.27 13.15
CA VAL A 236 -2.60 -5.50 14.09
C VAL A 236 -2.94 -6.58 15.10
N ARG A 237 -4.13 -6.53 15.70
CA ARG A 237 -4.62 -7.55 16.62
C ARG A 237 -4.67 -8.94 15.98
N CYS A 238 -5.25 -9.05 14.77
CA CYS A 238 -5.30 -10.31 14.05
C CYS A 238 -3.90 -10.83 13.72
N ILE A 239 -2.94 -9.97 13.39
CA ILE A 239 -1.55 -10.36 13.19
C ILE A 239 -0.96 -10.92 14.48
N SER A 240 -1.18 -10.28 15.65
CA SER A 240 -0.64 -10.75 16.94
C SER A 240 -1.20 -12.11 17.37
N GLU A 241 -2.46 -12.42 17.02
CA GLU A 241 -3.09 -13.72 17.28
C GLU A 241 -2.42 -14.88 16.52
N HIS A 242 -1.63 -14.57 15.48
CA HIS A 242 -0.96 -15.56 14.62
C HIS A 242 0.58 -15.46 14.67
N ARG A 243 1.10 -14.70 15.65
CA ARG A 243 2.54 -14.52 15.91
C ARG A 243 2.82 -14.65 17.41
N GLU A 244 4.09 -14.66 17.79
CA GLU A 244 4.51 -14.70 19.19
C GLU A 244 4.56 -13.29 19.82
N GLU A 245 4.64 -12.25 18.98
CA GLU A 245 4.77 -10.87 19.44
C GLU A 245 3.42 -10.27 19.82
N SER A 246 3.42 -9.44 20.87
CA SER A 246 2.23 -8.70 21.30
C SER A 246 1.80 -7.63 20.31
N GLU A 247 0.52 -7.19 20.38
CA GLU A 247 -0.01 -6.07 19.59
C GLU A 247 0.87 -4.82 19.70
N GLU A 248 1.39 -4.53 20.90
CA GLU A 248 2.26 -3.38 21.16
C GLU A 248 3.57 -3.48 20.36
N VAL A 249 4.21 -4.66 20.39
CA VAL A 249 5.45 -4.91 19.65
C VAL A 249 5.21 -4.80 18.15
N ILE A 250 4.13 -5.41 17.63
CA ILE A 250 3.78 -5.35 16.21
C ILE A 250 3.50 -3.90 15.79
N SER A 251 2.68 -3.16 16.54
CA SER A 251 2.40 -1.74 16.28
C SER A 251 3.67 -0.91 16.22
N LYS A 252 4.57 -1.07 17.19
CA LYS A 252 5.84 -0.35 17.24
C LYS A 252 6.75 -0.68 16.07
N MET A 253 6.88 -1.97 15.75
CA MET A 253 7.80 -2.42 14.71
C MET A 253 7.30 -2.10 13.31
N THR A 254 6.01 -2.29 13.02
CA THR A 254 5.43 -1.94 11.71
C THR A 254 5.47 -0.44 11.46
N THR A 255 5.24 0.37 12.50
CA THR A 255 5.42 1.81 12.43
C THR A 255 6.86 2.21 12.12
N ALA A 256 7.84 1.66 12.86
CA ALA A 256 9.26 1.93 12.62
C ALA A 256 9.70 1.48 11.21
N THR A 257 9.15 0.36 10.73
CA THR A 257 9.40 -0.14 9.38
C THR A 257 8.86 0.83 8.32
N ALA A 258 7.63 1.31 8.49
CA ALA A 258 7.01 2.26 7.56
C ALA A 258 7.73 3.63 7.56
N LEU A 259 8.07 4.18 8.74
CA LEU A 259 8.85 5.42 8.85
C LEU A 259 10.18 5.31 8.09
N LYS A 260 10.91 4.22 8.29
CA LYS A 260 12.18 3.98 7.60
C LYS A 260 11.99 3.82 6.09
N PHE A 261 10.97 3.05 5.67
CA PHE A 261 10.71 2.75 4.26
C PHE A 261 10.37 4.00 3.44
N PHE A 262 9.49 4.83 3.97
CA PHE A 262 9.03 6.07 3.32
C PHE A 262 9.87 7.30 3.69
N ALA A 263 10.94 7.16 4.47
CA ALA A 263 11.77 8.26 4.96
C ALA A 263 10.96 9.37 5.67
N LEU A 264 10.03 8.95 6.56
CA LEU A 264 9.17 9.85 7.33
C LEU A 264 9.77 10.10 8.72
N ASP A 265 9.60 11.34 9.21
CA ASP A 265 9.99 11.76 10.58
C ASP A 265 8.89 11.46 11.61
#